data_9cf28befa6cc6cc4629f78b648633ef8
#
_entry.id   9cf28befa6cc6cc4629f78b648633ef8
#
_cell.length_a   1.000
_cell.length_b   1.000
_cell.length_c   1.000
_cell.angle_alpha   90.00
_cell.angle_beta   90.00
_cell.angle_gamma   90.00
#
_symmetry.space_group_name_H-M   'P 1'
#
loop_
_entity.id
_entity.type
_entity.pdbx_description
1 polymer ?
#
loop_
_entity_poly.entity_id
_entity_poly.type
_entity_poly.pdbx_seq_one_letter_code
_entity_poly.pdbx_strand_id
1 'polypeptide(L)'
;MRETLTAAITAVIESAMADGRVRLEAVPQVSVERPRDPSHGDWATNIALVAAKPAGMAPRDLAAIVAAGLVERLGADAEAVEIAGPGFINIRLARGVLADVVGRVRSERERYGAGPRTGRRVQVEFVSANPVGPMHVGHGRWAALGDSIARILAHAGDEVQREFYVNDAGVQMDIFAASVSARYLELTGRPFEFPEDGYRGAYITDIAREILDAEGERWADATAADREAHFKEQAYAAVLGHLKRVLHGMGVDFDVWFSERTLHAPGDAGAATAIERGIDRLRSAGHVFEREGALWFRSTGFGDDKDRVLTKADGTYTYFAADVAYHADKYDRGFDLVIDIWGADHHGYVKRMESAVAALGHPGKLEVIIGQMVNLFRNGEVVRMSKRTGEMVTFEDLLDEVGADAARYFFLRRSTDQPLDFDIGLAKQRSSDNPVFYVQYAHARICSILRKAAGAETTDESVDVDAVAARITADPAALALLGAEPGTLAGDAELGLLRKLAEFPEVVSVAARQRTPHKITSYAEDLAAAFHQFYTHCQVVVDDAQLRNARLALADASRIVLAGALGLLGVTAPQRM
;
A
#
# COMPACT_ATOMS: atom_id res chain seq x y z
N MET A 1 5.16 8.48 20.95
CA MET A 1 5.94 7.80 22.03
C MET A 1 7.38 7.51 21.59
N ARG A 2 7.64 6.84 20.47
CA ARG A 2 9.02 6.58 19.99
C ARG A 2 9.84 7.87 19.88
N GLU A 3 9.31 8.89 19.23
CA GLU A 3 9.97 10.20 19.08
C GLU A 3 10.21 10.87 20.44
N THR A 4 9.24 10.77 21.34
CA THR A 4 9.37 11.30 22.71
C THR A 4 10.52 10.63 23.46
N LEU A 5 10.61 9.30 23.37
CA LEU A 5 11.69 8.53 23.98
C LEU A 5 13.05 8.82 23.30
N THR A 6 13.08 8.93 21.98
CA THR A 6 14.28 9.31 21.23
C THR A 6 14.78 10.69 21.68
N ALA A 7 13.89 11.68 21.77
CA ALA A 7 14.22 13.01 22.25
C ALA A 7 14.68 13.00 23.72
N ALA A 8 14.03 12.21 24.57
CA ALA A 8 14.40 12.07 25.98
C ALA A 8 15.80 11.48 26.13
N ILE A 9 16.12 10.41 25.38
CA ILE A 9 17.44 9.76 25.38
C ILE A 9 18.51 10.73 24.88
N THR A 10 18.25 11.42 23.78
CA THR A 10 19.17 12.42 23.21
C THR A 10 19.48 13.50 24.24
N ALA A 11 18.46 14.09 24.86
CA ALA A 11 18.63 15.14 25.83
C ALA A 11 19.36 14.68 27.13
N VAL A 12 19.15 13.40 27.52
CA VAL A 12 19.90 12.81 28.65
C VAL A 12 21.41 12.73 28.33
N ILE A 13 21.75 12.28 27.11
CA ILE A 13 23.14 12.18 26.67
C ILE A 13 23.77 13.57 26.55
N GLU A 14 23.06 14.55 25.95
CA GLU A 14 23.49 15.93 25.85
C GLU A 14 23.78 16.56 27.24
N SER A 15 22.87 16.32 28.20
CA SER A 15 23.08 16.76 29.58
C SER A 15 24.34 16.11 30.21
N ALA A 16 24.51 14.80 30.00
CA ALA A 16 25.68 14.09 30.53
C ALA A 16 26.98 14.53 29.85
N MET A 17 26.95 14.98 28.60
CA MET A 17 28.09 15.61 27.91
C MET A 17 28.40 16.99 28.49
N ALA A 18 27.39 17.81 28.72
CA ALA A 18 27.55 19.14 29.31
C ALA A 18 28.13 19.09 30.74
N ASP A 19 27.72 18.08 31.50
CA ASP A 19 28.23 17.85 32.88
C ASP A 19 29.61 17.15 32.92
N GLY A 20 30.16 16.79 31.75
CA GLY A 20 31.44 16.09 31.63
C GLY A 20 31.43 14.62 32.04
N ARG A 21 30.24 14.03 32.30
CA ARG A 21 30.06 12.60 32.63
C ARG A 21 30.25 11.70 31.42
N VAL A 22 29.97 12.21 30.22
CA VAL A 22 30.14 11.51 28.95
C VAL A 22 30.94 12.39 27.99
N ARG A 23 31.91 11.82 27.30
CA ARG A 23 32.75 12.54 26.32
C ARG A 23 32.43 12.03 24.92
N LEU A 24 31.65 12.80 24.16
CA LEU A 24 31.31 12.54 22.76
C LEU A 24 31.48 13.84 21.97
N GLU A 25 31.82 13.75 20.69
CA GLU A 25 31.81 14.89 19.77
C GLU A 25 30.38 15.31 19.38
N ALA A 26 29.53 14.31 19.23
CA ALA A 26 28.09 14.48 18.96
C ALA A 26 27.31 13.24 19.46
N VAL A 27 26.02 13.42 19.76
CA VAL A 27 25.17 12.30 20.13
C VAL A 27 24.94 11.42 18.89
N PRO A 28 25.26 10.10 18.94
CA PRO A 28 24.98 9.19 17.86
C PRO A 28 23.48 9.08 17.59
N GLN A 29 23.10 8.59 16.40
CA GLN A 29 21.71 8.36 16.09
C GLN A 29 21.08 7.41 17.11
N VAL A 30 20.08 7.90 17.83
CA VAL A 30 19.34 7.13 18.83
C VAL A 30 18.34 6.21 18.15
N SER A 31 18.47 4.90 18.36
CA SER A 31 17.47 3.91 17.97
C SER A 31 16.65 3.49 19.18
N VAL A 32 15.32 3.56 19.05
CA VAL A 32 14.34 3.08 20.02
C VAL A 32 13.44 2.09 19.32
N GLU A 33 13.39 0.85 19.83
CA GLU A 33 12.69 -0.26 19.20
C GLU A 33 11.83 -1.01 20.22
N ARG A 34 10.80 -1.71 19.73
CA ARG A 34 10.05 -2.63 20.59
C ARG A 34 10.84 -3.94 20.75
N PRO A 35 11.04 -4.42 22.00
CA PRO A 35 11.69 -5.69 22.22
C PRO A 35 10.83 -6.82 21.61
N ARG A 36 11.50 -7.87 21.11
CA ARG A 36 10.80 -9.06 20.60
C ARG A 36 10.07 -9.82 21.69
N ASP A 37 10.64 -9.83 22.90
CA ASP A 37 10.04 -10.43 24.09
C ASP A 37 9.40 -9.33 24.93
N PRO A 38 8.06 -9.36 25.13
CA PRO A 38 7.35 -8.36 25.94
C PRO A 38 7.82 -8.29 27.40
N SER A 39 8.46 -9.34 27.95
CA SER A 39 9.03 -9.33 29.29
C SER A 39 10.12 -8.27 29.47
N HIS A 40 10.78 -7.88 28.37
CA HIS A 40 11.80 -6.83 28.33
C HIS A 40 11.23 -5.40 28.32
N GLY A 41 9.93 -5.21 28.53
CA GLY A 41 9.27 -3.92 28.56
C GLY A 41 8.61 -3.53 27.23
N ASP A 42 8.21 -2.26 27.12
CA ASP A 42 7.48 -1.74 25.96
C ASP A 42 8.42 -1.19 24.87
N TRP A 43 9.62 -0.72 25.29
CA TRP A 43 10.64 -0.14 24.42
C TRP A 43 12.04 -0.55 24.87
N ALA A 44 12.97 -0.60 23.93
CA ALA A 44 14.40 -0.83 24.19
C ALA A 44 15.27 0.07 23.33
N THR A 45 16.45 0.42 23.84
CA THR A 45 17.49 1.12 23.08
C THR A 45 18.84 0.46 23.28
N ASN A 46 19.64 0.46 22.21
CA ASN A 46 21.04 0.02 22.23
C ASN A 46 22.03 1.18 22.24
N ILE A 47 21.57 2.38 22.51
CA ILE A 47 22.39 3.60 22.40
C ILE A 47 23.69 3.53 23.21
N ALA A 48 23.64 2.90 24.38
CA ALA A 48 24.86 2.76 25.20
C ALA A 48 25.90 1.83 24.54
N LEU A 49 25.47 0.81 23.78
CA LEU A 49 26.39 -0.04 23.02
C LEU A 49 27.01 0.74 21.85
N VAL A 50 26.23 1.56 21.17
CA VAL A 50 26.69 2.38 20.02
C VAL A 50 27.65 3.48 20.48
N ALA A 51 27.33 4.17 21.56
CA ALA A 51 28.07 5.33 22.04
C ALA A 51 29.24 4.98 22.95
N ALA A 52 29.33 3.78 23.52
CA ALA A 52 30.35 3.40 24.50
C ALA A 52 31.79 3.56 23.99
N LYS A 53 32.07 3.03 22.78
CA LYS A 53 33.41 3.11 22.19
C LYS A 53 33.84 4.56 21.90
N PRO A 54 33.04 5.40 21.23
CA PRO A 54 33.33 6.83 21.08
C PRO A 54 33.48 7.58 22.39
N ALA A 55 32.70 7.23 23.42
CA ALA A 55 32.78 7.87 24.74
C ALA A 55 33.98 7.40 25.59
N GLY A 56 34.69 6.34 25.17
CA GLY A 56 35.76 5.73 25.94
C GLY A 56 35.30 5.09 27.26
N MET A 57 34.06 4.57 27.30
CA MET A 57 33.42 4.03 28.49
C MET A 57 32.99 2.56 28.25
N ALA A 58 32.79 1.80 29.35
CA ALA A 58 32.13 0.50 29.23
C ALA A 58 30.64 0.69 28.90
N PRO A 59 30.04 -0.15 28.03
CA PRO A 59 28.65 0.03 27.64
C PRO A 59 27.66 0.02 28.81
N ARG A 60 27.91 -0.79 29.85
CA ARG A 60 27.03 -0.82 31.04
C ARG A 60 27.12 0.43 31.88
N ASP A 61 28.31 1.08 31.95
CA ASP A 61 28.49 2.31 32.69
C ASP A 61 27.76 3.46 32.00
N LEU A 62 27.84 3.52 30.67
CA LEU A 62 27.09 4.48 29.88
C LEU A 62 25.59 4.22 29.97
N ALA A 63 25.15 2.94 29.94
CA ALA A 63 23.77 2.56 30.13
C ALA A 63 23.22 3.01 31.50
N ALA A 64 24.05 2.93 32.57
CA ALA A 64 23.66 3.40 33.90
C ALA A 64 23.42 4.92 33.94
N ILE A 65 24.25 5.71 33.27
CA ILE A 65 24.07 7.16 33.15
C ILE A 65 22.77 7.48 32.38
N VAL A 66 22.56 6.82 31.26
CA VAL A 66 21.38 7.06 30.42
C VAL A 66 20.11 6.59 31.13
N ALA A 67 20.11 5.41 31.75
CA ALA A 67 18.96 4.90 32.48
C ALA A 67 18.56 5.80 33.65
N ALA A 68 19.53 6.27 34.46
CA ALA A 68 19.26 7.18 35.55
C ALA A 68 18.64 8.51 35.09
N GLY A 69 19.18 9.10 33.99
CA GLY A 69 18.60 10.31 33.41
C GLY A 69 17.22 10.10 32.80
N LEU A 70 16.96 8.91 32.27
CA LEU A 70 15.63 8.55 31.75
C LEU A 70 14.59 8.39 32.89
N VAL A 71 14.96 7.75 34.01
CA VAL A 71 14.10 7.66 35.20
C VAL A 71 13.70 9.05 35.70
N GLU A 72 14.65 9.97 35.79
CA GLU A 72 14.39 11.35 36.22
C GLU A 72 13.49 12.09 35.21
N ARG A 73 13.75 11.93 33.90
CA ARG A 73 13.07 12.70 32.85
C ARG A 73 11.66 12.17 32.54
N LEU A 74 11.47 10.85 32.57
CA LEU A 74 10.17 10.22 32.33
C LEU A 74 9.28 10.26 33.58
N GLY A 75 9.89 10.27 34.78
CA GLY A 75 9.13 10.37 36.03
C GLY A 75 8.01 9.33 36.12
N ALA A 76 6.78 9.80 36.28
CA ALA A 76 5.59 8.95 36.40
C ALA A 76 5.19 8.23 35.09
N ASP A 77 5.78 8.60 33.94
CA ASP A 77 5.46 7.97 32.65
C ASP A 77 6.14 6.61 32.45
N ALA A 78 7.20 6.31 33.22
CA ALA A 78 7.89 5.03 33.20
C ALA A 78 7.64 4.25 34.49
N GLU A 79 7.14 3.01 34.35
CA GLU A 79 7.05 2.06 35.47
C GLU A 79 8.45 1.53 35.86
N ALA A 80 9.30 1.26 34.83
CA ALA A 80 10.66 0.79 35.02
C ALA A 80 11.57 1.18 33.86
N VAL A 81 12.85 1.44 34.17
CA VAL A 81 13.94 1.58 33.20
C VAL A 81 15.06 0.64 33.65
N GLU A 82 15.31 -0.43 32.91
CA GLU A 82 16.19 -1.53 33.30
C GLU A 82 17.33 -1.73 32.31
N ILE A 83 18.52 -2.07 32.84
CA ILE A 83 19.69 -2.37 32.01
C ILE A 83 19.77 -3.89 31.80
N ALA A 84 19.72 -4.31 30.55
CA ALA A 84 19.79 -5.72 30.16
C ALA A 84 21.07 -6.05 29.38
N GLY A 85 21.57 -7.26 29.58
CA GLY A 85 22.72 -7.79 28.85
C GLY A 85 23.96 -6.87 28.91
N PRO A 86 24.63 -6.64 27.77
CA PRO A 86 25.88 -5.84 27.73
C PRO A 86 25.69 -4.32 27.83
N GLY A 87 24.43 -3.81 27.82
CA GLY A 87 24.14 -2.38 27.87
C GLY A 87 22.89 -1.96 27.08
N PHE A 88 21.97 -2.88 26.83
CA PHE A 88 20.62 -2.51 26.39
C PHE A 88 19.88 -1.81 27.53
N ILE A 89 19.04 -0.86 27.21
CA ILE A 89 18.17 -0.18 28.16
C ILE A 89 16.73 -0.48 27.77
N ASN A 90 16.02 -1.18 28.64
CA ASN A 90 14.61 -1.55 28.50
C ASN A 90 13.74 -0.55 29.26
N ILE A 91 12.66 -0.11 28.65
CA ILE A 91 11.74 0.89 29.21
C ILE A 91 10.35 0.26 29.28
N ARG A 92 9.78 0.20 30.47
CA ARG A 92 8.38 -0.19 30.70
C ARG A 92 7.59 1.08 31.00
N LEU A 93 6.55 1.32 30.20
CA LEU A 93 5.68 2.48 30.37
C LEU A 93 4.73 2.29 31.56
N ALA A 94 4.44 3.37 32.23
CA ALA A 94 3.40 3.37 33.25
C ALA A 94 2.02 3.08 32.62
N ARG A 95 1.15 2.41 33.37
CA ARG A 95 -0.18 2.03 32.91
C ARG A 95 -1.03 3.22 32.48
N GLY A 96 -0.91 4.36 33.15
CA GLY A 96 -1.59 5.59 32.78
C GLY A 96 -1.29 6.04 31.35
N VAL A 97 0.00 5.99 30.95
CA VAL A 97 0.43 6.32 29.57
C VAL A 97 -0.19 5.37 28.54
N LEU A 98 -0.32 4.08 28.88
CA LEU A 98 -0.99 3.11 28.02
C LEU A 98 -2.50 3.36 27.96
N ALA A 99 -3.13 3.76 29.07
CA ALA A 99 -4.56 4.09 29.13
C ALA A 99 -4.93 5.31 28.28
N ASP A 100 -4.06 6.33 28.24
CA ASP A 100 -4.24 7.54 27.42
C ASP A 100 -4.39 7.23 25.93
N VAL A 101 -3.86 6.09 25.46
CA VAL A 101 -4.04 5.61 24.09
C VAL A 101 -5.51 5.46 23.73
N VAL A 102 -6.35 4.97 24.65
CA VAL A 102 -7.80 4.81 24.40
C VAL A 102 -8.46 6.17 24.16
N GLY A 103 -8.12 7.16 24.98
CA GLY A 103 -8.61 8.53 24.81
C GLY A 103 -8.19 9.13 23.46
N ARG A 104 -6.93 8.93 23.08
CA ARG A 104 -6.39 9.38 21.79
C ARG A 104 -7.08 8.71 20.61
N VAL A 105 -7.16 7.38 20.59
CA VAL A 105 -7.85 6.64 19.53
C VAL A 105 -9.27 7.16 19.33
N ARG A 106 -9.99 7.39 20.40
CA ARG A 106 -11.38 7.82 20.35
C ARG A 106 -11.56 9.28 19.94
N SER A 107 -10.60 10.16 20.26
CA SER A 107 -10.61 11.56 19.83
C SER A 107 -10.14 11.74 18.39
N GLU A 108 -9.12 10.99 17.96
CA GLU A 108 -8.53 11.07 16.62
C GLU A 108 -9.31 10.23 15.58
N ARG A 109 -10.00 9.16 16.02
CA ARG A 109 -10.83 8.25 15.20
C ARG A 109 -10.07 7.75 13.95
N GLU A 110 -10.60 8.01 12.77
CA GLU A 110 -9.97 7.63 11.48
C GLU A 110 -8.60 8.27 11.27
N ARG A 111 -8.27 9.32 12.02
CA ARG A 111 -6.96 9.96 11.97
C ARG A 111 -5.95 9.36 12.94
N TYR A 112 -6.34 8.42 13.80
CA TYR A 112 -5.39 7.80 14.71
C TYR A 112 -4.28 7.09 13.94
N GLY A 113 -3.03 7.42 14.24
CA GLY A 113 -1.85 6.96 13.53
C GLY A 113 -1.49 7.78 12.29
N ALA A 114 -2.27 8.81 11.95
CA ALA A 114 -1.92 9.72 10.87
C ALA A 114 -0.66 10.53 11.19
N GLY A 115 0.19 10.72 10.19
CA GLY A 115 1.33 11.61 10.26
C GLY A 115 0.93 13.09 10.08
N PRO A 116 1.82 14.02 10.44
CA PRO A 116 1.64 15.42 10.10
C PRO A 116 1.71 15.61 8.58
N ARG A 117 1.04 16.64 8.06
CA ARG A 117 1.15 16.98 6.64
C ARG A 117 2.60 17.27 6.30
N THR A 118 3.14 16.54 5.32
CA THR A 118 4.54 16.69 4.89
C THR A 118 4.70 17.79 3.83
N GLY A 119 3.64 18.11 3.11
CA GLY A 119 3.66 18.95 1.90
C GLY A 119 4.30 18.26 0.69
N ARG A 120 4.75 17.01 0.83
CA ARG A 120 5.36 16.23 -0.24
C ARG A 120 4.29 15.70 -1.19
N ARG A 121 4.45 15.92 -2.49
CA ARG A 121 3.60 15.41 -3.55
C ARG A 121 4.18 14.12 -4.10
N VAL A 122 3.42 13.04 -3.97
CA VAL A 122 3.83 11.69 -4.39
C VAL A 122 2.88 11.18 -5.47
N GLN A 123 3.43 10.66 -6.56
CA GLN A 123 2.66 9.90 -7.53
C GLN A 123 2.92 8.41 -7.34
N VAL A 124 1.86 7.62 -7.39
CA VAL A 124 1.95 6.15 -7.41
C VAL A 124 1.33 5.65 -8.71
N GLU A 125 2.15 5.09 -9.59
CA GLU A 125 1.72 4.43 -10.83
C GLU A 125 1.68 2.92 -10.62
N PHE A 126 0.55 2.31 -10.99
CA PHE A 126 0.40 0.87 -10.80
C PHE A 126 -0.66 0.27 -11.75
N VAL A 127 -0.61 -1.04 -11.93
CA VAL A 127 -1.38 -1.84 -12.88
C VAL A 127 -0.91 -1.59 -14.30
N SER A 128 -1.20 -0.44 -14.89
CA SER A 128 -0.77 0.02 -16.23
C SER A 128 -0.86 -1.08 -17.29
N ALA A 129 -2.00 -1.80 -17.29
CA ALA A 129 -2.25 -2.92 -18.19
C ALA A 129 -2.59 -2.42 -19.60
N ASN A 130 -2.11 -3.14 -20.64
CA ASN A 130 -2.43 -2.83 -22.03
C ASN A 130 -3.94 -2.98 -22.29
N PRO A 131 -4.60 -2.01 -22.94
CA PRO A 131 -6.04 -2.00 -23.16
C PRO A 131 -6.44 -2.89 -24.35
N VAL A 132 -5.94 -4.12 -24.37
CA VAL A 132 -6.17 -5.12 -25.45
C VAL A 132 -6.86 -6.39 -24.94
N GLY A 133 -7.32 -6.39 -23.70
CA GLY A 133 -8.05 -7.50 -23.11
C GLY A 133 -8.20 -7.43 -21.60
N PRO A 134 -8.84 -8.44 -20.97
CA PRO A 134 -9.08 -8.48 -19.55
C PRO A 134 -7.78 -8.61 -18.75
N MET A 135 -7.79 -8.08 -17.51
CA MET A 135 -6.67 -8.19 -16.58
C MET A 135 -6.51 -9.65 -16.10
N HIS A 136 -5.27 -10.07 -15.96
CA HIS A 136 -4.94 -11.30 -15.24
C HIS A 136 -4.78 -11.05 -13.73
N VAL A 137 -4.77 -12.12 -12.94
CA VAL A 137 -4.73 -12.07 -11.47
C VAL A 137 -3.51 -11.28 -10.93
N GLY A 138 -2.38 -11.30 -11.62
CA GLY A 138 -1.21 -10.49 -11.26
C GLY A 138 -1.51 -8.99 -11.22
N HIS A 139 -2.30 -8.47 -12.17
CA HIS A 139 -2.74 -7.07 -12.15
C HIS A 139 -3.58 -6.75 -10.90
N GLY A 140 -4.39 -7.71 -10.43
CA GLY A 140 -5.15 -7.57 -9.18
C GLY A 140 -4.25 -7.38 -7.96
N ARG A 141 -3.12 -8.12 -7.90
CA ARG A 141 -2.14 -7.92 -6.83
C ARG A 141 -1.53 -6.51 -6.87
N TRP A 142 -1.15 -6.04 -8.06
CA TRP A 142 -0.57 -4.69 -8.21
C TRP A 142 -1.60 -3.61 -7.92
N ALA A 143 -2.86 -3.82 -8.26
CA ALA A 143 -3.95 -2.92 -7.91
C ALA A 143 -4.12 -2.80 -6.39
N ALA A 144 -4.14 -3.93 -5.67
CA ALA A 144 -4.21 -3.93 -4.21
C ALA A 144 -2.98 -3.24 -3.57
N LEU A 145 -1.78 -3.55 -4.07
CA LEU A 145 -0.52 -2.99 -3.57
C LEU A 145 -0.45 -1.49 -3.78
N GLY A 146 -0.70 -1.01 -5.01
CA GLY A 146 -0.60 0.40 -5.36
C GLY A 146 -1.61 1.26 -4.59
N ASP A 147 -2.87 0.83 -4.55
CA ASP A 147 -3.90 1.56 -3.81
C ASP A 147 -3.62 1.56 -2.31
N SER A 148 -3.17 0.43 -1.73
CA SER A 148 -2.85 0.37 -0.30
C SER A 148 -1.61 1.23 0.04
N ILE A 149 -0.57 1.23 -0.79
CA ILE A 149 0.59 2.12 -0.63
C ILE A 149 0.14 3.59 -0.70
N ALA A 150 -0.70 3.94 -1.66
CA ALA A 150 -1.23 5.30 -1.79
C ALA A 150 -2.04 5.73 -0.54
N ARG A 151 -2.92 4.86 -0.02
CA ARG A 151 -3.68 5.11 1.23
C ARG A 151 -2.76 5.29 2.43
N ILE A 152 -1.75 4.43 2.59
CA ILE A 152 -0.80 4.49 3.70
C ILE A 152 0.03 5.77 3.64
N LEU A 153 0.50 6.18 2.45
CA LEU A 153 1.25 7.43 2.26
C LEU A 153 0.38 8.66 2.55
N ALA A 154 -0.85 8.67 2.06
CA ALA A 154 -1.80 9.75 2.34
C ALA A 154 -2.10 9.85 3.84
N HIS A 155 -2.30 8.73 4.53
CA HIS A 155 -2.48 8.70 5.98
C HIS A 155 -1.22 9.14 6.74
N ALA A 156 -0.03 8.87 6.21
CA ALA A 156 1.24 9.36 6.75
C ALA A 156 1.51 10.85 6.48
N GLY A 157 0.63 11.55 5.74
CA GLY A 157 0.64 13.00 5.56
C GLY A 157 1.10 13.49 4.19
N ASP A 158 1.38 12.61 3.23
CA ASP A 158 1.74 12.99 1.85
C ASP A 158 0.50 13.35 1.01
N GLU A 159 0.69 14.17 -0.02
CA GLU A 159 -0.29 14.44 -1.07
C GLU A 159 -0.09 13.42 -2.18
N VAL A 160 -0.99 12.44 -2.30
CA VAL A 160 -0.81 11.29 -3.19
C VAL A 160 -1.75 11.36 -4.38
N GLN A 161 -1.22 11.14 -5.59
CA GLN A 161 -1.96 10.92 -6.82
C GLN A 161 -1.76 9.50 -7.31
N ARG A 162 -2.86 8.82 -7.67
CA ARG A 162 -2.86 7.48 -8.31
C ARG A 162 -2.94 7.64 -9.81
N GLU A 163 -2.04 7.01 -10.54
CA GLU A 163 -2.00 7.09 -12.00
C GLU A 163 -1.98 5.70 -12.63
N PHE A 164 -2.75 5.55 -13.70
CA PHE A 164 -2.74 4.40 -14.59
C PHE A 164 -2.19 4.85 -15.95
N TYR A 165 -1.09 4.28 -16.39
CA TYR A 165 -0.58 4.49 -17.75
C TYR A 165 -1.30 3.58 -18.73
N VAL A 166 -1.95 4.18 -19.71
CA VAL A 166 -2.69 3.46 -20.77
C VAL A 166 -1.80 3.38 -22.01
N ASN A 167 -1.28 2.18 -22.28
CA ASN A 167 -0.51 1.92 -23.50
C ASN A 167 -1.48 1.74 -24.69
N ASP A 168 -2.00 2.86 -25.20
CA ASP A 168 -2.98 2.93 -26.27
C ASP A 168 -2.39 3.36 -27.62
N ALA A 169 -1.07 3.34 -27.75
CA ALA A 169 -0.33 3.59 -28.97
C ALA A 169 0.37 2.32 -29.50
N GLY A 170 0.80 2.34 -30.76
CA GLY A 170 1.66 1.32 -31.36
C GLY A 170 0.94 0.09 -31.90
N VAL A 171 1.75 -0.88 -32.35
CA VAL A 171 1.35 -2.04 -33.17
C VAL A 171 0.34 -2.97 -32.46
N GLN A 172 0.38 -3.06 -31.14
CA GLN A 172 -0.56 -3.93 -30.40
C GLN A 172 -2.02 -3.49 -30.59
N MET A 173 -2.26 -2.19 -30.64
CA MET A 173 -3.60 -1.66 -30.90
C MET A 173 -4.08 -1.94 -32.34
N ASP A 174 -3.15 -1.99 -33.31
CA ASP A 174 -3.50 -2.34 -34.69
C ASP A 174 -3.83 -3.82 -34.82
N ILE A 175 -3.05 -4.72 -34.21
CA ILE A 175 -3.33 -6.15 -34.15
C ILE A 175 -4.66 -6.42 -33.44
N PHE A 176 -4.95 -5.67 -32.37
CA PHE A 176 -6.20 -5.78 -31.63
C PHE A 176 -7.39 -5.39 -32.51
N ALA A 177 -7.32 -4.26 -33.22
CA ALA A 177 -8.36 -3.81 -34.14
C ALA A 177 -8.58 -4.81 -35.28
N ALA A 178 -7.52 -5.36 -35.86
CA ALA A 178 -7.59 -6.38 -36.89
C ALA A 178 -8.24 -7.69 -36.38
N SER A 179 -7.97 -8.06 -35.12
CA SER A 179 -8.61 -9.22 -34.49
C SER A 179 -10.12 -9.04 -34.33
N VAL A 180 -10.57 -7.85 -33.89
CA VAL A 180 -11.99 -7.51 -33.79
C VAL A 180 -12.64 -7.46 -35.18
N SER A 181 -11.93 -6.89 -36.17
CA SER A 181 -12.37 -6.86 -37.58
C SER A 181 -12.60 -8.26 -38.14
N ALA A 182 -11.69 -9.20 -37.89
CA ALA A 182 -11.84 -10.59 -38.35
C ALA A 182 -13.05 -11.26 -37.69
N ARG A 183 -13.30 -11.07 -36.38
CA ARG A 183 -14.49 -11.62 -35.71
C ARG A 183 -15.80 -10.99 -36.18
N TYR A 184 -15.79 -9.70 -36.49
CA TYR A 184 -16.96 -9.04 -37.06
C TYR A 184 -17.32 -9.60 -38.44
N LEU A 185 -16.34 -9.81 -39.32
CA LEU A 185 -16.53 -10.42 -40.62
C LEU A 185 -17.03 -11.87 -40.51
N GLU A 186 -16.50 -12.63 -39.53
CA GLU A 186 -16.99 -13.98 -39.22
C GLU A 186 -18.49 -13.98 -38.86
N LEU A 187 -18.88 -13.05 -37.94
CA LEU A 187 -20.27 -12.90 -37.48
C LEU A 187 -21.23 -12.49 -38.60
N THR A 188 -20.77 -11.73 -39.61
CA THR A 188 -21.55 -11.28 -40.76
C THR A 188 -21.48 -12.25 -41.95
N GLY A 189 -20.80 -13.40 -41.81
CA GLY A 189 -20.65 -14.40 -42.86
C GLY A 189 -19.79 -13.95 -44.06
N ARG A 190 -18.93 -12.95 -43.86
CA ARG A 190 -18.00 -12.48 -44.90
C ARG A 190 -16.67 -13.24 -44.82
N PRO A 191 -15.92 -13.37 -45.94
CA PRO A 191 -14.57 -13.90 -45.93
C PRO A 191 -13.68 -13.07 -45.03
N PHE A 192 -12.85 -13.72 -44.20
CA PHE A 192 -11.90 -13.06 -43.32
C PHE A 192 -10.60 -13.85 -43.24
N GLU A 193 -9.52 -13.15 -42.90
CA GLU A 193 -8.26 -13.73 -42.51
C GLU A 193 -7.98 -13.28 -41.07
N PHE A 194 -7.71 -14.24 -40.16
CA PHE A 194 -7.41 -13.91 -38.78
C PHE A 194 -5.91 -13.61 -38.64
N PRO A 195 -5.50 -12.46 -38.02
CA PRO A 195 -4.09 -12.14 -37.85
C PRO A 195 -3.34 -13.27 -37.13
N GLU A 196 -2.13 -13.57 -37.59
CA GLU A 196 -1.29 -14.63 -37.03
C GLU A 196 -1.05 -14.40 -35.53
N ASP A 197 -0.67 -13.17 -35.16
CA ASP A 197 -0.44 -12.72 -33.78
C ASP A 197 -1.73 -12.16 -33.12
N GLY A 198 -2.92 -12.43 -33.71
CA GLY A 198 -4.19 -11.88 -33.28
C GLY A 198 -4.67 -12.39 -31.93
N TYR A 199 -5.45 -11.58 -31.25
CA TYR A 199 -6.08 -11.88 -29.96
C TYR A 199 -7.29 -12.81 -30.18
N ARG A 200 -7.29 -13.99 -29.54
CA ARG A 200 -8.27 -15.08 -29.80
C ARG A 200 -9.29 -15.29 -28.67
N GLY A 201 -9.22 -14.50 -27.59
CA GLY A 201 -10.15 -14.63 -26.46
C GLY A 201 -11.61 -14.38 -26.84
N ALA A 202 -12.55 -14.95 -26.11
CA ALA A 202 -13.99 -14.79 -26.34
C ALA A 202 -14.42 -13.32 -26.35
N TYR A 203 -13.81 -12.49 -25.51
CA TYR A 203 -14.08 -11.05 -25.43
C TYR A 203 -13.91 -10.31 -26.76
N ILE A 204 -13.05 -10.80 -27.69
CA ILE A 204 -12.92 -10.21 -29.03
C ILE A 204 -14.21 -10.42 -29.83
N THR A 205 -14.79 -11.59 -29.73
CA THR A 205 -16.08 -11.89 -30.38
C THR A 205 -17.21 -11.08 -29.74
N ASP A 206 -17.18 -10.91 -28.45
CA ASP A 206 -18.17 -10.11 -27.71
C ASP A 206 -18.13 -8.64 -28.13
N ILE A 207 -16.93 -8.03 -28.20
CA ILE A 207 -16.74 -6.66 -28.72
C ILE A 207 -17.20 -6.55 -30.17
N ALA A 208 -16.87 -7.53 -31.03
CA ALA A 208 -17.30 -7.52 -32.41
C ALA A 208 -18.86 -7.62 -32.52
N ARG A 209 -19.51 -8.39 -31.65
CA ARG A 209 -20.97 -8.50 -31.56
C ARG A 209 -21.60 -7.20 -31.07
N GLU A 210 -21.05 -6.56 -30.05
CA GLU A 210 -21.51 -5.25 -29.58
C GLU A 210 -21.48 -4.20 -30.70
N ILE A 211 -20.43 -4.17 -31.51
CA ILE A 211 -20.31 -3.28 -32.67
C ILE A 211 -21.41 -3.66 -33.72
N LEU A 212 -21.60 -4.95 -34.01
CA LEU A 212 -22.59 -5.42 -34.95
C LEU A 212 -24.00 -5.06 -34.48
N ASP A 213 -24.32 -5.25 -33.21
CA ASP A 213 -25.64 -4.95 -32.63
C ASP A 213 -25.91 -3.43 -32.64
N ALA A 214 -24.90 -2.61 -32.41
CA ALA A 214 -25.05 -1.16 -32.40
C ALA A 214 -25.09 -0.54 -33.80
N GLU A 215 -24.33 -1.07 -34.74
CA GLU A 215 -24.08 -0.40 -36.02
C GLU A 215 -24.52 -1.20 -37.24
N GLY A 216 -25.02 -2.43 -37.06
CA GLY A 216 -25.43 -3.33 -38.14
C GLY A 216 -24.26 -3.78 -39.01
N GLU A 217 -24.53 -4.24 -40.23
CA GLU A 217 -23.52 -4.77 -41.16
C GLU A 217 -22.80 -3.70 -41.99
N ARG A 218 -22.95 -2.42 -41.68
CA ARG A 218 -22.38 -1.33 -42.50
C ARG A 218 -20.89 -1.42 -42.74
N TRP A 219 -20.15 -2.07 -41.84
CA TRP A 219 -18.72 -2.26 -41.93
C TRP A 219 -18.29 -3.53 -42.67
N ALA A 220 -19.23 -4.43 -42.99
CA ALA A 220 -18.91 -5.70 -43.63
C ALA A 220 -18.30 -5.51 -45.04
N ASP A 221 -18.75 -4.50 -45.76
CA ASP A 221 -18.31 -4.18 -47.12
C ASP A 221 -17.33 -2.97 -47.15
N ALA A 222 -16.94 -2.39 -45.98
CA ALA A 222 -15.95 -1.32 -45.86
C ALA A 222 -14.54 -1.86 -46.17
N THR A 223 -13.63 -0.94 -46.52
CA THR A 223 -12.21 -1.33 -46.64
C THR A 223 -11.66 -1.80 -45.27
N ALA A 224 -10.65 -2.68 -45.29
CA ALA A 224 -10.01 -3.14 -44.05
C ALA A 224 -9.48 -1.96 -43.24
N ALA A 225 -8.83 -0.99 -43.90
CA ALA A 225 -8.25 0.19 -43.25
C ALA A 225 -9.32 1.05 -42.55
N ASP A 226 -10.44 1.33 -43.20
CA ASP A 226 -11.51 2.15 -42.61
C ASP A 226 -12.19 1.41 -41.44
N ARG A 227 -12.46 0.11 -41.62
CA ARG A 227 -13.06 -0.75 -40.60
C ARG A 227 -12.14 -0.87 -39.36
N GLU A 228 -10.87 -1.17 -39.54
CA GLU A 228 -9.92 -1.34 -38.46
C GLU A 228 -9.63 -0.03 -37.73
N ALA A 229 -9.57 1.09 -38.44
CA ALA A 229 -9.44 2.41 -37.81
C ALA A 229 -10.63 2.72 -36.90
N HIS A 230 -11.87 2.43 -37.36
CA HIS A 230 -13.06 2.60 -36.52
C HIS A 230 -13.10 1.61 -35.35
N PHE A 231 -12.86 0.32 -35.60
CA PHE A 231 -12.92 -0.72 -34.56
C PHE A 231 -11.82 -0.55 -33.50
N LYS A 232 -10.68 0.03 -33.86
CA LYS A 232 -9.62 0.40 -32.92
C LYS A 232 -10.15 1.26 -31.78
N GLU A 233 -10.91 2.31 -32.12
CA GLU A 233 -11.45 3.23 -31.11
C GLU A 233 -12.61 2.61 -30.32
N GLN A 234 -13.49 1.84 -30.98
CA GLN A 234 -14.60 1.15 -30.31
C GLN A 234 -14.08 0.08 -29.33
N ALA A 235 -13.17 -0.76 -29.78
CA ALA A 235 -12.58 -1.81 -28.96
C ALA A 235 -11.74 -1.24 -27.80
N TYR A 236 -10.99 -0.17 -28.05
CA TYR A 236 -10.27 0.57 -27.00
C TYR A 236 -11.22 1.07 -25.90
N ALA A 237 -12.31 1.73 -26.31
CA ALA A 237 -13.30 2.26 -25.37
C ALA A 237 -13.96 1.15 -24.54
N ALA A 238 -14.32 0.03 -25.20
CA ALA A 238 -14.93 -1.13 -24.55
C ALA A 238 -14.00 -1.74 -23.48
N VAL A 239 -12.74 -2.04 -23.86
CA VAL A 239 -11.77 -2.64 -22.93
C VAL A 239 -11.39 -1.68 -21.82
N LEU A 240 -11.10 -0.40 -22.11
CA LEU A 240 -10.78 0.58 -21.07
C LEU A 240 -11.95 0.76 -20.09
N GLY A 241 -13.18 0.78 -20.59
CA GLY A 241 -14.39 0.80 -19.76
C GLY A 241 -14.50 -0.44 -18.87
N HIS A 242 -14.18 -1.62 -19.41
CA HIS A 242 -14.13 -2.87 -18.65
C HIS A 242 -13.05 -2.82 -17.54
N LEU A 243 -11.83 -2.43 -17.87
CA LEU A 243 -10.74 -2.30 -16.88
C LEU A 243 -11.14 -1.38 -15.71
N LYS A 244 -11.74 -0.23 -16.02
CA LYS A 244 -12.23 0.73 -15.01
C LYS A 244 -13.29 0.11 -14.10
N ARG A 245 -14.27 -0.62 -14.66
CA ARG A 245 -15.32 -1.27 -13.87
C ARG A 245 -14.77 -2.33 -12.93
N VAL A 246 -13.86 -3.19 -13.43
CA VAL A 246 -13.27 -4.26 -12.62
C VAL A 246 -12.41 -3.69 -11.46
N LEU A 247 -11.61 -2.66 -11.73
CA LEU A 247 -10.81 -1.99 -10.71
C LEU A 247 -11.68 -1.28 -9.68
N HIS A 248 -12.72 -0.56 -10.13
CA HIS A 248 -13.70 0.07 -9.24
C HIS A 248 -14.43 -0.98 -8.37
N GLY A 249 -14.81 -2.12 -8.94
CA GLY A 249 -15.40 -3.25 -8.19
C GLY A 249 -14.49 -3.81 -7.09
N MET A 250 -13.18 -3.68 -7.25
CA MET A 250 -12.18 -3.98 -6.22
C MET A 250 -11.99 -2.81 -5.21
N GLY A 251 -12.63 -1.66 -5.42
CA GLY A 251 -12.40 -0.45 -4.62
C GLY A 251 -11.10 0.26 -4.95
N VAL A 252 -10.63 0.16 -6.20
CA VAL A 252 -9.42 0.82 -6.71
C VAL A 252 -9.82 1.81 -7.78
N ASP A 253 -9.62 3.09 -7.49
CA ASP A 253 -9.86 4.19 -8.40
C ASP A 253 -8.57 4.96 -8.66
N PHE A 254 -8.44 5.50 -9.87
CA PHE A 254 -7.30 6.30 -10.30
C PHE A 254 -7.70 7.76 -10.48
N ASP A 255 -6.82 8.65 -10.05
CA ASP A 255 -7.00 10.09 -10.22
C ASP A 255 -6.71 10.50 -11.67
N VAL A 256 -5.77 9.80 -12.33
CA VAL A 256 -5.37 10.04 -13.71
C VAL A 256 -5.27 8.73 -14.49
N TRP A 257 -5.84 8.73 -15.69
CA TRP A 257 -5.66 7.71 -16.73
C TRP A 257 -4.83 8.36 -17.84
N PHE A 258 -3.51 8.15 -17.81
CA PHE A 258 -2.58 8.81 -18.73
C PHE A 258 -2.50 8.03 -20.03
N SER A 259 -2.86 8.63 -21.16
CA SER A 259 -2.80 8.01 -22.49
C SER A 259 -1.43 8.22 -23.12
N GLU A 260 -0.77 7.15 -23.56
CA GLU A 260 0.50 7.21 -24.29
C GLU A 260 0.41 8.05 -25.58
N ARG A 261 -0.77 8.08 -26.22
CA ARG A 261 -1.00 8.90 -27.43
C ARG A 261 -0.66 10.37 -27.21
N THR A 262 -0.81 10.88 -26.00
CA THR A 262 -0.48 12.28 -25.66
C THR A 262 1.00 12.60 -25.78
N LEU A 263 1.87 11.58 -25.61
CA LEU A 263 3.32 11.74 -25.77
C LEU A 263 3.74 11.93 -27.23
N HIS A 264 2.99 11.34 -28.14
CA HIS A 264 3.21 11.35 -29.58
C HIS A 264 2.49 12.51 -30.29
N ALA A 265 1.50 13.09 -29.63
CA ALA A 265 0.73 14.20 -30.21
C ALA A 265 1.60 15.46 -30.33
N PRO A 266 1.52 16.19 -31.47
CA PRO A 266 2.11 17.52 -31.57
C PRO A 266 1.56 18.43 -30.47
N GLY A 267 2.43 19.28 -29.92
CA GLY A 267 1.98 20.34 -29.01
C GLY A 267 1.10 21.38 -29.71
N ASP A 268 0.59 22.34 -28.95
CA ASP A 268 -0.25 23.43 -29.47
C ASP A 268 0.43 24.17 -30.63
N ALA A 269 -0.34 24.46 -31.69
CA ALA A 269 0.13 25.12 -32.91
C ALA A 269 1.29 24.40 -33.65
N GLY A 270 1.38 23.06 -33.49
CA GLY A 270 2.44 22.26 -34.15
C GLY A 270 3.78 22.32 -33.43
N ALA A 271 3.79 22.64 -32.14
CA ALA A 271 4.97 22.55 -31.29
C ALA A 271 5.47 21.10 -31.14
N ALA A 272 6.71 20.94 -30.69
CA ALA A 272 7.35 19.65 -30.47
C ALA A 272 6.50 18.72 -29.59
N THR A 273 6.51 17.43 -29.89
CA THR A 273 5.88 16.37 -29.10
C THR A 273 6.51 16.28 -27.70
N ALA A 274 5.86 15.61 -26.77
CA ALA A 274 6.44 15.36 -25.45
C ALA A 274 7.75 14.56 -25.55
N ILE A 275 7.82 13.61 -26.48
CA ILE A 275 9.01 12.80 -26.73
C ILE A 275 10.18 13.67 -27.20
N GLU A 276 9.95 14.57 -28.17
CA GLU A 276 10.96 15.51 -28.65
C GLU A 276 11.46 16.41 -27.52
N ARG A 277 10.55 16.98 -26.72
CA ARG A 277 10.94 17.81 -25.57
C ARG A 277 11.75 17.05 -24.53
N GLY A 278 11.40 15.78 -24.25
CA GLY A 278 12.16 14.92 -23.33
C GLY A 278 13.59 14.66 -23.84
N ILE A 279 13.74 14.35 -25.13
CA ILE A 279 15.03 14.17 -25.79
C ILE A 279 15.84 15.48 -25.76
N ASP A 280 15.22 16.61 -26.05
CA ASP A 280 15.88 17.91 -26.06
C ASP A 280 16.39 18.35 -24.69
N ARG A 281 15.69 17.99 -23.61
CA ARG A 281 16.19 18.18 -22.24
C ARG A 281 17.49 17.41 -22.00
N LEU A 282 17.51 16.12 -22.34
CA LEU A 282 18.72 15.30 -22.22
C LEU A 282 19.84 15.82 -23.10
N ARG A 283 19.53 16.31 -24.32
CA ARG A 283 20.51 16.89 -25.26
C ARG A 283 21.08 18.20 -24.69
N SER A 284 20.25 19.09 -24.21
CA SER A 284 20.64 20.37 -23.62
C SER A 284 21.52 20.20 -22.38
N ALA A 285 21.30 19.10 -21.61
CA ALA A 285 22.12 18.71 -20.48
C ALA A 285 23.44 17.99 -20.89
N GLY A 286 23.69 17.77 -22.19
CA GLY A 286 24.92 17.12 -22.69
C GLY A 286 24.92 15.58 -22.54
N HIS A 287 23.76 14.98 -22.32
CA HIS A 287 23.64 13.54 -22.06
C HIS A 287 23.29 12.71 -23.32
N VAL A 288 23.26 13.34 -24.51
CA VAL A 288 22.90 12.68 -25.76
C VAL A 288 24.07 12.76 -26.75
N PHE A 289 24.22 11.72 -27.57
CA PHE A 289 25.20 11.67 -28.66
C PHE A 289 24.68 10.88 -29.87
N GLU A 290 25.24 11.12 -31.04
CA GLU A 290 24.92 10.37 -32.25
C GLU A 290 25.93 9.25 -32.48
N ARG A 291 25.43 8.10 -32.89
CA ARG A 291 26.24 6.95 -33.29
C ARG A 291 25.48 6.12 -34.31
N GLU A 292 26.12 5.85 -35.44
CA GLU A 292 25.58 5.02 -36.55
C GLU A 292 24.19 5.50 -37.02
N GLY A 293 23.99 6.83 -37.10
CA GLY A 293 22.72 7.43 -37.49
C GLY A 293 21.61 7.39 -36.47
N ALA A 294 21.84 6.78 -35.30
CA ALA A 294 20.91 6.71 -34.18
C ALA A 294 21.30 7.71 -33.08
N LEU A 295 20.30 8.15 -32.33
CA LEU A 295 20.47 9.04 -31.17
C LEU A 295 20.53 8.22 -29.89
N TRP A 296 21.59 8.43 -29.10
CA TRP A 296 21.87 7.66 -27.89
C TRP A 296 21.88 8.52 -26.61
N PHE A 297 21.37 7.98 -25.52
CA PHE A 297 21.49 8.53 -24.18
C PHE A 297 22.69 7.90 -23.45
N ARG A 298 23.55 8.73 -22.82
CA ARG A 298 24.73 8.33 -22.02
C ARG A 298 24.29 7.81 -20.64
N SER A 299 23.50 6.76 -20.59
CA SER A 299 22.95 6.23 -19.32
C SER A 299 24.02 5.62 -18.41
N THR A 300 25.15 5.18 -18.97
CA THR A 300 26.30 4.68 -18.19
C THR A 300 26.87 5.74 -17.24
N GLY A 301 26.77 7.02 -17.57
CA GLY A 301 27.17 8.13 -16.69
C GLY A 301 26.32 8.26 -15.42
N PHE A 302 25.18 7.58 -15.37
CA PHE A 302 24.23 7.58 -14.25
C PHE A 302 24.06 6.18 -13.60
N GLY A 303 24.92 5.22 -14.01
CA GLY A 303 25.00 3.90 -13.38
C GLY A 303 24.21 2.79 -14.06
N ASP A 304 23.72 2.99 -15.30
CA ASP A 304 23.20 1.92 -16.16
C ASP A 304 24.37 1.05 -16.70
N ASP A 305 24.08 -0.17 -17.15
CA ASP A 305 25.07 -1.12 -17.66
C ASP A 305 25.60 -0.76 -19.05
N LYS A 306 24.81 -0.04 -19.87
CA LYS A 306 25.17 0.43 -21.22
C LYS A 306 24.35 1.64 -21.64
N ASP A 307 24.85 2.42 -22.60
CA ASP A 307 24.12 3.53 -23.19
C ASP A 307 22.90 3.04 -23.99
N ARG A 308 21.87 3.87 -24.10
CA ARG A 308 20.55 3.48 -24.63
C ARG A 308 20.16 4.30 -25.86
N VAL A 309 19.57 3.64 -26.84
CA VAL A 309 19.01 4.28 -28.03
C VAL A 309 17.72 5.00 -27.69
N LEU A 310 17.62 6.26 -28.05
CA LEU A 310 16.40 7.08 -27.99
C LEU A 310 15.68 7.07 -29.36
N THR A 311 16.42 7.35 -30.45
CA THR A 311 15.89 7.35 -31.81
C THR A 311 16.74 6.43 -32.67
N LYS A 312 16.10 5.54 -33.43
CA LYS A 312 16.75 4.62 -34.33
C LYS A 312 17.31 5.35 -35.58
N ALA A 313 18.14 4.66 -36.36
CA ALA A 313 18.70 5.22 -37.59
C ALA A 313 17.66 5.61 -38.66
N ASP A 314 16.47 5.00 -38.62
CA ASP A 314 15.33 5.33 -39.49
C ASP A 314 14.50 6.52 -38.98
N GLY A 315 14.92 7.16 -37.88
CA GLY A 315 14.22 8.29 -37.26
C GLY A 315 13.08 7.92 -36.33
N THR A 316 12.76 6.63 -36.16
CA THR A 316 11.69 6.19 -35.26
C THR A 316 12.14 6.20 -33.80
N TYR A 317 11.22 6.58 -32.88
CA TYR A 317 11.48 6.56 -31.44
C TYR A 317 11.47 5.13 -30.90
N THR A 318 12.27 4.90 -29.86
CA THR A 318 12.18 3.69 -29.06
C THR A 318 11.14 3.86 -27.96
N TYR A 319 10.66 2.76 -27.37
CA TYR A 319 9.81 2.80 -26.17
C TYR A 319 10.48 3.59 -25.04
N PHE A 320 11.80 3.46 -24.91
CA PHE A 320 12.57 4.19 -23.91
C PHE A 320 12.50 5.72 -24.08
N ALA A 321 12.41 6.23 -25.30
CA ALA A 321 12.24 7.66 -25.53
C ALA A 321 10.86 8.16 -25.05
N ALA A 322 9.80 7.36 -25.21
CA ALA A 322 8.48 7.64 -24.68
C ALA A 322 8.49 7.60 -23.14
N ASP A 323 9.16 6.62 -22.53
CA ASP A 323 9.29 6.51 -21.07
C ASP A 323 10.05 7.71 -20.47
N VAL A 324 11.12 8.19 -21.14
CA VAL A 324 11.84 9.41 -20.73
C VAL A 324 10.90 10.62 -20.74
N ALA A 325 10.11 10.76 -21.80
CA ALA A 325 9.16 11.86 -21.93
C ALA A 325 8.06 11.81 -20.87
N TYR A 326 7.54 10.64 -20.61
CA TYR A 326 6.51 10.41 -19.60
C TYR A 326 7.02 10.74 -18.20
N HIS A 327 8.23 10.31 -17.84
CA HIS A 327 8.79 10.67 -16.54
C HIS A 327 9.13 12.17 -16.45
N ALA A 328 9.57 12.79 -17.56
CA ALA A 328 9.73 14.24 -17.58
C ALA A 328 8.39 14.97 -17.29
N ASP A 329 7.27 14.51 -17.88
CA ASP A 329 5.93 15.04 -17.62
C ASP A 329 5.52 14.90 -16.14
N LYS A 330 5.80 13.75 -15.50
CA LYS A 330 5.53 13.54 -14.07
C LYS A 330 6.19 14.62 -13.20
N TYR A 331 7.47 14.91 -13.43
CA TYR A 331 8.18 15.95 -12.66
C TYR A 331 7.75 17.36 -13.05
N ASP A 332 7.36 17.62 -14.29
CA ASP A 332 6.79 18.90 -14.71
C ASP A 332 5.45 19.20 -14.01
N ARG A 333 4.67 18.16 -13.69
CA ARG A 333 3.48 18.26 -12.85
C ARG A 333 3.81 18.53 -11.37
N GLY A 334 5.10 18.52 -10.99
CA GLY A 334 5.61 18.93 -9.67
C GLY A 334 5.57 17.84 -8.61
N PHE A 335 5.73 16.57 -8.94
CA PHE A 335 5.88 15.50 -7.97
C PHE A 335 7.30 15.48 -7.37
N ASP A 336 7.37 15.33 -6.05
CA ASP A 336 8.63 15.22 -5.30
C ASP A 336 9.18 13.79 -5.31
N LEU A 337 8.28 12.82 -5.42
CA LEU A 337 8.60 11.40 -5.51
C LEU A 337 7.62 10.72 -6.45
N VAL A 338 8.15 9.89 -7.33
CA VAL A 338 7.39 8.99 -8.20
C VAL A 338 7.66 7.56 -7.76
N ILE A 339 6.60 6.77 -7.59
CA ILE A 339 6.65 5.36 -7.23
C ILE A 339 5.95 4.58 -8.34
N ASP A 340 6.72 3.76 -9.06
CA ASP A 340 6.20 2.90 -10.11
C ASP A 340 6.17 1.45 -9.63
N ILE A 341 5.05 0.74 -9.82
CA ILE A 341 4.92 -0.67 -9.48
C ILE A 341 4.90 -1.49 -10.76
N TRP A 342 5.96 -2.26 -10.99
CA TRP A 342 6.16 -3.05 -12.19
C TRP A 342 6.14 -4.56 -11.92
N GLY A 343 5.85 -5.34 -12.94
CA GLY A 343 6.01 -6.80 -12.92
C GLY A 343 7.47 -7.22 -12.86
N ALA A 344 7.71 -8.44 -12.40
CA ALA A 344 9.06 -9.01 -12.24
C ALA A 344 9.86 -9.09 -13.56
N ASP A 345 9.18 -9.19 -14.69
CA ASP A 345 9.76 -9.16 -16.03
C ASP A 345 10.45 -7.83 -16.38
N HIS A 346 10.10 -6.74 -15.71
CA HIS A 346 10.71 -5.41 -15.89
C HIS A 346 11.91 -5.13 -14.97
N HIS A 347 12.37 -6.09 -14.16
CA HIS A 347 13.50 -5.88 -13.22
C HIS A 347 14.75 -5.29 -13.91
N GLY A 348 15.11 -5.77 -15.10
CA GLY A 348 16.25 -5.26 -15.87
C GLY A 348 16.09 -3.83 -16.40
N TYR A 349 14.90 -3.24 -16.30
CA TYR A 349 14.59 -1.90 -16.78
C TYR A 349 14.75 -0.81 -15.71
N VAL A 350 14.75 -1.20 -14.43
CA VAL A 350 14.77 -0.28 -13.28
C VAL A 350 15.95 0.69 -13.38
N LYS A 351 17.17 0.16 -13.50
CA LYS A 351 18.40 0.99 -13.50
C LYS A 351 18.45 1.96 -14.67
N ARG A 352 17.88 1.58 -15.80
CA ARG A 352 17.74 2.42 -17.00
C ARG A 352 16.86 3.64 -16.72
N MET A 353 15.71 3.43 -16.06
CA MET A 353 14.79 4.52 -15.75
C MET A 353 15.30 5.41 -14.62
N GLU A 354 15.92 4.85 -13.57
CA GLU A 354 16.61 5.63 -12.55
C GLU A 354 17.67 6.55 -13.16
N SER A 355 18.44 6.04 -14.15
CA SER A 355 19.46 6.80 -14.87
C SER A 355 18.85 7.94 -15.68
N ALA A 356 17.73 7.68 -16.38
CA ALA A 356 17.03 8.70 -17.16
C ALA A 356 16.48 9.82 -16.26
N VAL A 357 15.83 9.45 -15.15
CA VAL A 357 15.27 10.40 -14.17
C VAL A 357 16.38 11.24 -13.52
N ALA A 358 17.52 10.62 -13.19
CA ALA A 358 18.68 11.36 -12.67
C ALA A 358 19.23 12.37 -13.70
N ALA A 359 19.31 11.98 -14.99
CA ALA A 359 19.74 12.86 -16.08
C ALA A 359 18.76 14.00 -16.37
N LEU A 360 17.46 13.80 -16.09
CA LEU A 360 16.44 14.85 -16.15
C LEU A 360 16.51 15.84 -14.97
N GLY A 361 17.46 15.65 -14.04
CA GLY A 361 17.67 16.55 -12.89
C GLY A 361 16.99 16.11 -11.60
N HIS A 362 16.45 14.89 -11.51
CA HIS A 362 15.70 14.38 -10.38
C HIS A 362 16.33 13.12 -9.73
N PRO A 363 17.64 13.14 -9.36
CA PRO A 363 18.31 11.97 -8.80
C PRO A 363 17.65 11.51 -7.50
N GLY A 364 17.36 10.19 -7.39
CA GLY A 364 16.76 9.58 -6.20
C GLY A 364 15.29 9.90 -5.99
N LYS A 365 14.60 10.49 -6.97
CA LYS A 365 13.17 10.80 -6.90
C LYS A 365 12.27 9.77 -7.59
N LEU A 366 12.82 8.73 -8.20
CA LEU A 366 12.11 7.56 -8.70
C LEU A 366 12.34 6.37 -7.77
N GLU A 367 11.29 5.73 -7.34
CA GLU A 367 11.28 4.48 -6.59
C GLU A 367 10.51 3.43 -7.40
N VAL A 368 11.16 2.33 -7.76
CA VAL A 368 10.50 1.26 -8.51
C VAL A 368 10.31 0.05 -7.59
N ILE A 369 9.06 -0.40 -7.48
CA ILE A 369 8.68 -1.57 -6.70
C ILE A 369 8.40 -2.71 -7.67
N ILE A 370 9.16 -3.80 -7.53
CA ILE A 370 8.97 -4.99 -8.36
C ILE A 370 8.00 -5.95 -7.69
N GLY A 371 6.84 -6.14 -8.33
CA GLY A 371 5.82 -7.10 -7.88
C GLY A 371 6.09 -8.51 -8.41
N GLN A 372 6.11 -9.49 -7.50
CA GLN A 372 6.30 -10.90 -7.85
C GLN A 372 5.00 -11.57 -8.29
N MET A 373 5.14 -12.72 -8.98
CA MET A 373 4.03 -13.50 -9.55
C MET A 373 3.04 -13.99 -8.50
N VAL A 374 1.80 -14.20 -8.95
CA VAL A 374 0.72 -14.84 -8.18
C VAL A 374 0.45 -16.22 -8.76
N ASN A 375 0.50 -17.24 -7.92
CA ASN A 375 0.05 -18.58 -8.23
C ASN A 375 -1.34 -18.79 -7.63
N LEU A 376 -2.29 -19.26 -8.40
CA LEU A 376 -3.61 -19.62 -7.91
C LEU A 376 -3.65 -21.08 -7.50
N PHE A 377 -4.23 -21.34 -6.33
CA PHE A 377 -4.49 -22.69 -5.84
C PHE A 377 -5.97 -22.92 -5.59
N ARG A 378 -6.44 -24.13 -5.88
CA ARG A 378 -7.78 -24.58 -5.55
C ARG A 378 -7.71 -25.99 -5.00
N ASN A 379 -8.12 -26.18 -3.75
CA ASN A 379 -8.05 -27.45 -3.05
C ASN A 379 -6.64 -28.08 -3.01
N GLY A 380 -5.60 -27.25 -2.89
CA GLY A 380 -4.20 -27.67 -2.86
C GLY A 380 -3.57 -27.93 -4.24
N GLU A 381 -4.34 -27.82 -5.33
CA GLU A 381 -3.82 -27.96 -6.69
C GLU A 381 -3.64 -26.60 -7.36
N VAL A 382 -2.57 -26.48 -8.16
CA VAL A 382 -2.29 -25.26 -8.94
C VAL A 382 -3.33 -25.10 -10.04
N VAL A 383 -4.03 -23.98 -10.07
CA VAL A 383 -4.89 -23.61 -11.19
C VAL A 383 -4.00 -23.18 -12.36
N ARG A 384 -3.94 -24.02 -13.39
CA ARG A 384 -3.11 -23.77 -14.58
C ARG A 384 -3.69 -22.61 -15.38
N MET A 385 -2.92 -21.56 -15.56
CA MET A 385 -3.21 -20.44 -16.44
C MET A 385 -2.47 -20.63 -17.76
N SER A 386 -3.19 -20.84 -18.85
CA SER A 386 -2.58 -21.00 -20.19
C SER A 386 -3.18 -20.01 -21.18
N LYS A 387 -2.37 -19.04 -21.61
CA LYS A 387 -2.74 -18.11 -22.70
C LYS A 387 -3.00 -18.82 -24.04
N ARG A 388 -2.44 -20.04 -24.23
CA ARG A 388 -2.56 -20.80 -25.49
C ARG A 388 -3.85 -21.59 -25.60
N THR A 389 -4.45 -22.03 -24.49
CA THR A 389 -5.69 -22.84 -24.49
C THR A 389 -6.96 -21.99 -24.30
N GLY A 390 -6.84 -20.68 -24.04
CA GLY A 390 -7.98 -19.81 -23.74
C GLY A 390 -8.56 -19.98 -22.33
N GLU A 391 -7.99 -20.86 -21.51
CA GLU A 391 -8.40 -21.13 -20.14
C GLU A 391 -7.57 -20.27 -19.18
N MET A 392 -7.76 -18.98 -19.19
CA MET A 392 -7.13 -18.06 -18.24
C MET A 392 -8.19 -17.58 -17.25
N VAL A 393 -8.00 -17.88 -15.96
CA VAL A 393 -8.78 -17.23 -14.91
C VAL A 393 -8.44 -15.74 -14.93
N THR A 394 -9.43 -14.93 -15.28
CA THR A 394 -9.29 -13.48 -15.27
C THR A 394 -9.30 -12.96 -13.85
N PHE A 395 -8.87 -11.72 -13.68
CA PHE A 395 -8.98 -11.07 -12.38
C PHE A 395 -10.43 -10.85 -11.96
N GLU A 396 -11.32 -10.59 -12.91
CA GLU A 396 -12.76 -10.47 -12.67
C GLU A 396 -13.36 -11.78 -12.16
N ASP A 397 -13.05 -12.93 -12.80
CA ASP A 397 -13.49 -14.25 -12.34
C ASP A 397 -13.07 -14.51 -10.88
N LEU A 398 -11.85 -14.11 -10.50
CA LEU A 398 -11.40 -14.23 -9.13
C LEU A 398 -12.20 -13.34 -8.17
N LEU A 399 -12.46 -12.08 -8.55
CA LEU A 399 -13.27 -11.16 -7.73
C LEU A 399 -14.69 -11.66 -7.52
N ASP A 400 -15.32 -12.19 -8.57
CA ASP A 400 -16.67 -12.77 -8.50
C ASP A 400 -16.71 -13.99 -7.58
N GLU A 401 -15.64 -14.77 -7.54
CA GLU A 401 -15.57 -15.98 -6.72
C GLU A 401 -15.28 -15.72 -5.24
N VAL A 402 -14.36 -14.81 -4.91
CA VAL A 402 -13.89 -14.60 -3.52
C VAL A 402 -14.34 -13.28 -2.91
N GLY A 403 -14.79 -12.32 -3.72
CA GLY A 403 -15.11 -10.96 -3.30
C GLY A 403 -13.89 -10.04 -3.16
N ALA A 404 -14.14 -8.73 -3.22
CA ALA A 404 -13.09 -7.70 -3.20
C ALA A 404 -12.25 -7.72 -1.92
N ASP A 405 -12.88 -7.83 -0.75
CA ASP A 405 -12.18 -7.80 0.54
C ASP A 405 -11.19 -8.96 0.69
N ALA A 406 -11.63 -10.18 0.36
CA ALA A 406 -10.77 -11.34 0.43
C ALA A 406 -9.63 -11.26 -0.60
N ALA A 407 -9.92 -10.87 -1.84
CA ALA A 407 -8.91 -10.69 -2.87
C ALA A 407 -7.84 -9.68 -2.42
N ARG A 408 -8.23 -8.48 -1.97
CA ARG A 408 -7.32 -7.44 -1.49
C ARG A 408 -6.47 -7.93 -0.33
N TYR A 409 -7.09 -8.50 0.69
CA TYR A 409 -6.39 -8.93 1.90
C TYR A 409 -5.34 -9.99 1.60
N PHE A 410 -5.68 -11.00 0.81
CA PHE A 410 -4.76 -12.08 0.43
C PHE A 410 -3.60 -11.56 -0.43
N PHE A 411 -3.86 -10.65 -1.39
CA PHE A 411 -2.80 -10.03 -2.20
C PHE A 411 -1.80 -9.23 -1.35
N LEU A 412 -2.26 -8.61 -0.26
CA LEU A 412 -1.44 -7.76 0.61
C LEU A 412 -0.73 -8.51 1.74
N ARG A 413 -1.05 -9.78 1.96
CA ARG A 413 -0.56 -10.54 3.12
C ARG A 413 0.92 -10.90 3.05
N ARG A 414 1.50 -10.89 1.84
CA ARG A 414 2.91 -11.18 1.60
C ARG A 414 3.66 -9.95 1.13
N SER A 415 4.95 -9.90 1.45
CA SER A 415 5.85 -8.87 0.94
C SER A 415 5.87 -8.86 -0.60
N THR A 416 6.09 -7.68 -1.20
CA THR A 416 6.07 -7.48 -2.66
C THR A 416 7.14 -8.28 -3.39
N ASP A 417 8.29 -8.50 -2.75
CA ASP A 417 9.45 -9.23 -3.25
C ASP A 417 9.30 -10.76 -3.20
N GLN A 418 8.19 -11.26 -2.63
CA GLN A 418 7.91 -12.69 -2.54
C GLN A 418 6.78 -13.11 -3.48
N PRO A 419 6.89 -14.27 -4.15
CA PRO A 419 5.77 -14.89 -4.83
C PRO A 419 4.60 -15.10 -3.89
N LEU A 420 3.40 -15.01 -4.42
CA LEU A 420 2.17 -15.20 -3.65
C LEU A 420 1.44 -16.45 -4.14
N ASP A 421 1.22 -17.37 -3.23
CA ASP A 421 0.31 -18.49 -3.41
C ASP A 421 -1.07 -18.07 -2.87
N PHE A 422 -2.03 -17.88 -3.78
CA PHE A 422 -3.40 -17.46 -3.46
C PHE A 422 -4.30 -18.69 -3.43
N ASP A 423 -4.75 -19.08 -2.25
CA ASP A 423 -5.69 -20.19 -2.06
C ASP A 423 -7.14 -19.68 -2.14
N ILE A 424 -7.80 -19.98 -3.24
CA ILE A 424 -9.20 -19.61 -3.49
C ILE A 424 -10.13 -20.28 -2.46
N GLY A 425 -9.85 -21.54 -2.10
CA GLY A 425 -10.67 -22.27 -1.13
C GLY A 425 -10.62 -21.63 0.25
N LEU A 426 -9.43 -21.26 0.71
CA LEU A 426 -9.24 -20.56 1.98
C LEU A 426 -9.88 -19.16 1.97
N ALA A 427 -9.75 -18.43 0.87
CA ALA A 427 -10.30 -17.08 0.74
C ALA A 427 -11.84 -17.04 0.84
N LYS A 428 -12.53 -18.13 0.51
CA LYS A 428 -14.00 -18.28 0.59
C LYS A 428 -14.49 -18.76 1.96
N GLN A 429 -13.62 -19.25 2.83
CA GLN A 429 -14.04 -19.81 4.12
C GLN A 429 -14.55 -18.74 5.07
N ARG A 430 -15.65 -19.04 5.75
CA ARG A 430 -16.19 -18.23 6.84
C ARG A 430 -15.77 -18.82 8.20
N SER A 431 -14.47 -18.87 8.42
CA SER A 431 -13.88 -19.45 9.63
C SER A 431 -12.66 -18.64 10.07
N SER A 432 -12.18 -18.91 11.28
CA SER A 432 -10.96 -18.28 11.83
C SER A 432 -9.69 -18.60 11.03
N ASP A 433 -9.71 -19.60 10.17
CA ASP A 433 -8.58 -19.94 9.32
C ASP A 433 -8.40 -18.94 8.17
N ASN A 434 -9.50 -18.30 7.76
CA ASN A 434 -9.47 -17.22 6.78
C ASN A 434 -9.07 -15.91 7.48
N PRO A 435 -7.90 -15.34 7.19
CA PRO A 435 -7.38 -14.19 7.93
C PRO A 435 -8.24 -12.92 7.78
N VAL A 436 -8.83 -12.65 6.62
CA VAL A 436 -9.70 -11.49 6.46
C VAL A 436 -11.00 -11.67 7.26
N PHE A 437 -11.59 -12.87 7.21
CA PHE A 437 -12.77 -13.18 8.01
C PHE A 437 -12.47 -13.02 9.50
N TYR A 438 -11.32 -13.50 9.97
CA TYR A 438 -10.91 -13.41 11.36
C TYR A 438 -10.84 -11.96 11.87
N VAL A 439 -10.24 -11.07 11.09
CA VAL A 439 -10.10 -9.64 11.44
C VAL A 439 -11.46 -8.93 11.37
N GLN A 440 -12.24 -9.15 10.32
CA GLN A 440 -13.57 -8.56 10.16
C GLN A 440 -14.53 -9.06 11.24
N TYR A 441 -14.44 -10.33 11.62
CA TYR A 441 -15.24 -10.91 12.70
C TYR A 441 -14.93 -10.25 14.05
N ALA A 442 -13.67 -9.92 14.34
CA ALA A 442 -13.32 -9.18 15.55
C ALA A 442 -14.03 -7.82 15.58
N HIS A 443 -14.00 -7.06 14.48
CA HIS A 443 -14.71 -5.78 14.36
C HIS A 443 -16.22 -5.94 14.54
N ALA A 444 -16.86 -6.85 13.82
CA ALA A 444 -18.29 -7.10 13.92
C ALA A 444 -18.73 -7.54 15.34
N ARG A 445 -17.88 -8.34 16.01
CA ARG A 445 -18.12 -8.77 17.39
C ARG A 445 -18.11 -7.60 18.37
N ILE A 446 -17.18 -6.64 18.20
CA ILE A 446 -17.16 -5.43 19.03
C ILE A 446 -18.45 -4.63 18.82
N CYS A 447 -18.90 -4.46 17.58
CA CYS A 447 -20.17 -3.81 17.28
C CYS A 447 -21.36 -4.49 17.99
N SER A 448 -21.38 -5.82 18.01
CA SER A 448 -22.39 -6.60 18.73
C SER A 448 -22.35 -6.39 20.24
N ILE A 449 -21.15 -6.28 20.83
CA ILE A 449 -20.96 -5.98 22.26
C ILE A 449 -21.53 -4.59 22.61
N LEU A 450 -21.26 -3.60 21.78
CA LEU A 450 -21.76 -2.22 21.96
C LEU A 450 -23.28 -2.17 21.87
N ARG A 451 -23.90 -2.87 20.90
CA ARG A 451 -25.36 -2.98 20.79
C ARG A 451 -25.98 -3.62 22.06
N LYS A 452 -25.39 -4.71 22.51
CA LYS A 452 -25.84 -5.38 23.77
C LYS A 452 -25.72 -4.46 24.97
N ALA A 453 -24.65 -3.69 25.07
CA ALA A 453 -24.48 -2.72 26.18
C ALA A 453 -25.50 -1.59 26.14
N ALA A 454 -26.05 -1.26 24.96
CA ALA A 454 -27.15 -0.32 24.79
C ALA A 454 -28.54 -0.91 25.04
N GLY A 455 -28.64 -2.21 25.39
CA GLY A 455 -29.89 -2.91 25.59
C GLY A 455 -30.61 -3.35 24.31
N ALA A 456 -29.89 -3.31 23.16
CA ALA A 456 -30.42 -3.74 21.89
C ALA A 456 -30.00 -5.19 21.54
N GLU A 457 -30.68 -5.81 20.58
CA GLU A 457 -30.24 -7.08 20.03
C GLU A 457 -28.91 -6.92 19.29
N THR A 458 -28.08 -7.96 19.34
CA THR A 458 -26.73 -7.94 18.73
C THR A 458 -26.76 -7.76 17.22
N THR A 459 -27.90 -8.08 16.60
CA THR A 459 -28.15 -8.00 15.15
C THR A 459 -28.92 -6.76 14.71
N ASP A 460 -29.30 -5.88 15.64
CA ASP A 460 -30.09 -4.69 15.32
C ASP A 460 -29.24 -3.64 14.57
N GLU A 461 -29.46 -3.54 13.28
CA GLU A 461 -28.76 -2.59 12.39
C GLU A 461 -29.25 -1.14 12.53
N SER A 462 -30.42 -0.93 13.16
CA SER A 462 -30.94 0.43 13.41
C SER A 462 -30.16 1.16 14.50
N VAL A 463 -29.34 0.44 15.26
CA VAL A 463 -28.52 1.00 16.34
C VAL A 463 -27.24 1.61 15.76
N ASP A 464 -27.11 2.91 15.88
CA ASP A 464 -25.86 3.63 15.61
C ASP A 464 -24.79 3.29 16.67
N VAL A 465 -23.89 2.39 16.29
CA VAL A 465 -22.81 1.90 17.16
C VAL A 465 -21.87 3.04 17.61
N ASP A 466 -21.65 4.05 16.77
CA ASP A 466 -20.82 5.20 17.11
C ASP A 466 -21.48 6.10 18.14
N ALA A 467 -22.79 6.34 18.01
CA ALA A 467 -23.56 7.09 19.01
C ALA A 467 -23.64 6.33 20.35
N VAL A 468 -23.74 5.00 20.31
CA VAL A 468 -23.69 4.16 21.51
C VAL A 468 -22.33 4.28 22.20
N ALA A 469 -21.24 4.11 21.45
CA ALA A 469 -19.88 4.23 21.97
C ALA A 469 -19.63 5.62 22.57
N ALA A 470 -20.06 6.68 21.91
CA ALA A 470 -19.91 8.06 22.41
C ALA A 470 -20.62 8.27 23.78
N ARG A 471 -21.83 7.74 23.96
CA ARG A 471 -22.58 7.87 25.22
C ARG A 471 -21.96 7.08 26.35
N ILE A 472 -21.59 5.82 26.10
CA ILE A 472 -21.08 4.89 27.15
C ILE A 472 -19.73 5.40 27.67
N THR A 473 -18.94 6.02 26.83
CA THR A 473 -17.56 6.37 27.12
C THR A 473 -17.35 7.87 27.38
N ALA A 474 -18.43 8.61 27.61
CA ALA A 474 -18.36 10.03 27.99
C ALA A 474 -17.88 10.25 29.45
N ASP A 475 -17.80 9.18 30.26
CA ASP A 475 -17.38 9.27 31.64
C ASP A 475 -15.85 9.29 31.80
N PRO A 476 -15.23 10.43 32.20
CA PRO A 476 -13.78 10.51 32.42
C PRO A 476 -13.27 9.56 33.50
N ALA A 477 -14.08 9.23 34.49
CA ALA A 477 -13.70 8.30 35.57
C ALA A 477 -13.52 6.87 35.05
N ALA A 478 -14.27 6.47 34.01
CA ALA A 478 -14.12 5.17 33.39
C ALA A 478 -12.76 5.06 32.63
N LEU A 479 -12.28 6.13 32.03
CA LEU A 479 -10.95 6.16 31.35
C LEU A 479 -9.82 6.14 32.39
N ALA A 480 -9.98 6.79 33.53
CA ALA A 480 -9.00 6.76 34.60
C ALA A 480 -8.80 5.34 35.18
N LEU A 481 -9.82 4.49 35.16
CA LEU A 481 -9.69 3.09 35.58
C LEU A 481 -8.76 2.26 34.70
N LEU A 482 -8.62 2.59 33.42
CA LEU A 482 -7.67 1.91 32.52
C LEU A 482 -6.21 2.12 32.96
N GLY A 483 -5.92 3.22 33.67
CA GLY A 483 -4.62 3.54 34.24
C GLY A 483 -4.44 3.24 35.72
N ALA A 484 -5.48 2.77 36.41
CA ALA A 484 -5.45 2.57 37.86
C ALA A 484 -4.64 1.33 38.30
N GLU A 485 -4.32 1.29 39.63
CA GLU A 485 -3.53 0.25 40.30
C GLU A 485 -4.06 -1.20 40.07
N PRO A 486 -3.19 -2.23 40.22
CA PRO A 486 -3.57 -3.64 40.06
C PRO A 486 -4.78 -4.04 40.89
N GLY A 487 -5.83 -4.51 40.23
CA GLY A 487 -7.08 -5.01 40.87
C GLY A 487 -8.36 -4.58 40.16
N THR A 488 -8.36 -3.48 39.39
CA THR A 488 -9.57 -2.99 38.70
C THR A 488 -9.59 -3.29 37.17
N LEU A 489 -8.46 -3.22 36.49
CA LEU A 489 -8.29 -3.58 35.07
C LEU A 489 -6.89 -4.17 34.84
N ALA A 490 -6.43 -5.02 35.71
CA ALA A 490 -5.02 -5.45 35.75
C ALA A 490 -4.82 -6.87 35.20
N GLY A 491 -5.69 -7.31 34.31
CA GLY A 491 -5.45 -8.55 33.57
C GLY A 491 -4.38 -8.34 32.48
N ASP A 492 -3.49 -9.30 32.31
CA ASP A 492 -2.48 -9.28 31.23
C ASP A 492 -3.13 -9.07 29.85
N ALA A 493 -4.39 -9.48 29.69
CA ALA A 493 -5.14 -9.34 28.44
C ALA A 493 -5.56 -7.89 28.14
N GLU A 494 -5.98 -7.09 29.14
CA GLU A 494 -6.27 -5.67 28.96
C GLU A 494 -5.01 -4.88 28.61
N LEU A 495 -3.90 -5.13 29.34
CA LEU A 495 -2.61 -4.49 29.07
C LEU A 495 -2.05 -4.89 27.70
N GLY A 496 -2.18 -6.15 27.32
CA GLY A 496 -1.80 -6.64 25.99
C GLY A 496 -2.53 -5.90 24.87
N LEU A 497 -3.84 -5.70 25.03
CA LEU A 497 -4.65 -4.97 24.06
C LEU A 497 -4.30 -3.48 24.00
N LEU A 498 -4.09 -2.83 25.15
CA LEU A 498 -3.62 -1.43 25.21
C LEU A 498 -2.27 -1.23 24.49
N ARG A 499 -1.32 -2.13 24.74
CA ARG A 499 -0.01 -2.12 24.06
C ARG A 499 -0.17 -2.26 22.54
N LYS A 500 -1.04 -3.17 22.11
CA LYS A 500 -1.29 -3.39 20.69
C LYS A 500 -1.92 -2.16 20.04
N LEU A 501 -2.85 -1.47 20.69
CA LEU A 501 -3.39 -0.18 20.20
C LEU A 501 -2.30 0.90 20.07
N ALA A 502 -1.39 0.98 21.05
CA ALA A 502 -0.29 1.93 21.06
C ALA A 502 0.73 1.70 19.93
N GLU A 503 0.76 0.53 19.31
CA GLU A 503 1.68 0.19 18.20
C GLU A 503 1.25 0.78 16.85
N PHE A 504 -0.04 1.00 16.63
CA PHE A 504 -0.59 1.34 15.33
C PHE A 504 0.09 2.52 14.63
N PRO A 505 0.34 3.68 15.28
CA PRO A 505 1.00 4.82 14.64
C PRO A 505 2.40 4.49 14.10
N GLU A 506 3.13 3.64 14.81
CA GLU A 506 4.45 3.21 14.37
C GLU A 506 4.38 2.23 13.20
N VAL A 507 3.44 1.28 13.25
CA VAL A 507 3.22 0.32 12.16
C VAL A 507 2.90 1.07 10.87
N VAL A 508 2.01 2.07 10.93
CA VAL A 508 1.67 2.93 9.77
C VAL A 508 2.91 3.68 9.26
N SER A 509 3.66 4.31 10.17
CA SER A 509 4.88 5.05 9.81
C SER A 509 5.94 4.16 9.14
N VAL A 510 6.12 2.94 9.64
CA VAL A 510 7.06 1.96 9.06
C VAL A 510 6.54 1.48 7.70
N ALA A 511 5.26 1.15 7.60
CA ALA A 511 4.64 0.72 6.34
C ALA A 511 4.74 1.81 5.26
N ALA A 512 4.55 3.08 5.64
CA ALA A 512 4.72 4.22 4.74
C ALA A 512 6.17 4.35 4.24
N ARG A 513 7.17 4.34 5.17
CA ARG A 513 8.58 4.48 4.79
C ARG A 513 9.11 3.34 3.95
N GLN A 514 8.66 2.11 4.20
CA GLN A 514 9.17 0.89 3.56
C GLN A 514 8.29 0.39 2.41
N ARG A 515 7.15 1.02 2.12
CA ARG A 515 6.16 0.57 1.13
C ARG A 515 5.69 -0.86 1.39
N THR A 516 5.36 -1.18 2.66
CA THR A 516 5.10 -2.55 3.13
C THR A 516 3.70 -2.73 3.69
N PRO A 517 2.63 -2.77 2.86
CA PRO A 517 1.25 -2.97 3.31
C PRO A 517 1.05 -4.26 4.13
N HIS A 518 1.85 -5.32 3.88
CA HIS A 518 1.79 -6.56 4.64
C HIS A 518 2.03 -6.39 6.14
N LYS A 519 2.70 -5.32 6.57
CA LYS A 519 2.83 -4.99 8.00
C LYS A 519 1.50 -4.56 8.62
N ILE A 520 0.63 -3.93 7.84
CA ILE A 520 -0.72 -3.57 8.28
C ILE A 520 -1.60 -4.82 8.39
N THR A 521 -1.50 -5.79 7.45
CA THR A 521 -2.24 -7.06 7.56
C THR A 521 -1.83 -7.85 8.80
N SER A 522 -0.52 -8.01 9.02
CA SER A 522 0.00 -8.70 10.21
C SER A 522 -0.44 -8.01 11.50
N TYR A 523 -0.40 -6.68 11.54
CA TYR A 523 -0.86 -5.91 12.69
C TYR A 523 -2.36 -6.09 12.94
N ALA A 524 -3.19 -6.09 11.90
CA ALA A 524 -4.64 -6.29 12.03
C ALA A 524 -4.97 -7.69 12.59
N GLU A 525 -4.27 -8.73 12.12
CA GLU A 525 -4.38 -10.10 12.64
C GLU A 525 -3.97 -10.15 14.13
N ASP A 526 -2.85 -9.52 14.50
CA ASP A 526 -2.38 -9.44 15.89
C ASP A 526 -3.35 -8.68 16.80
N LEU A 527 -3.91 -7.55 16.34
CA LEU A 527 -4.88 -6.77 17.09
C LEU A 527 -6.18 -7.55 17.29
N ALA A 528 -6.65 -8.25 16.25
CA ALA A 528 -7.82 -9.14 16.38
C ALA A 528 -7.56 -10.25 17.41
N ALA A 529 -6.37 -10.87 17.38
CA ALA A 529 -5.99 -11.88 18.36
C ALA A 529 -5.95 -11.32 19.79
N ALA A 530 -5.35 -10.15 20.00
CA ALA A 530 -5.32 -9.48 21.29
C ALA A 530 -6.72 -9.14 21.80
N PHE A 531 -7.62 -8.69 20.90
CA PHE A 531 -9.02 -8.46 21.27
C PHE A 531 -9.73 -9.76 21.65
N HIS A 532 -9.52 -10.86 20.93
CA HIS A 532 -10.14 -12.15 21.29
C HIS A 532 -9.62 -12.68 22.64
N GLN A 533 -8.35 -12.51 22.97
CA GLN A 533 -7.79 -12.81 24.27
C GLN A 533 -8.45 -11.97 25.37
N PHE A 534 -8.55 -10.66 25.17
CA PHE A 534 -9.27 -9.77 26.08
C PHE A 534 -10.72 -10.22 26.28
N TYR A 535 -11.46 -10.47 25.22
CA TYR A 535 -12.86 -10.87 25.28
C TYR A 535 -13.09 -12.22 25.97
N THR A 536 -12.13 -13.14 25.85
CA THR A 536 -12.20 -14.47 26.47
C THR A 536 -11.95 -14.42 27.98
N HIS A 537 -11.04 -13.55 28.43
CA HIS A 537 -10.61 -13.49 29.81
C HIS A 537 -11.33 -12.41 30.64
N CYS A 538 -11.92 -11.41 29.97
CA CYS A 538 -12.53 -10.25 30.57
C CYS A 538 -14.02 -10.15 30.18
N GLN A 539 -14.93 -10.34 31.14
CA GLN A 539 -16.33 -10.06 30.89
C GLN A 539 -16.54 -8.56 30.70
N VAL A 540 -16.93 -8.12 29.49
CA VAL A 540 -17.03 -6.68 29.14
C VAL A 540 -18.28 -6.06 29.77
N VAL A 541 -19.43 -6.71 29.64
CA VAL A 541 -20.71 -6.23 30.23
C VAL A 541 -20.86 -6.81 31.61
N VAL A 542 -20.51 -6.02 32.63
CA VAL A 542 -20.59 -6.33 34.06
C VAL A 542 -21.52 -5.34 34.76
N ASP A 543 -21.94 -5.66 36.00
CA ASP A 543 -22.84 -4.81 36.81
C ASP A 543 -22.16 -3.50 37.25
N ASP A 544 -20.86 -3.56 37.58
CA ASP A 544 -20.06 -2.36 37.88
C ASP A 544 -20.00 -1.44 36.66
N ALA A 545 -20.63 -0.29 36.81
CA ALA A 545 -20.77 0.67 35.70
C ALA A 545 -19.44 1.27 35.25
N GLN A 546 -18.51 1.52 36.17
CA GLN A 546 -17.22 2.11 35.85
C GLN A 546 -16.34 1.10 35.10
N LEU A 547 -16.23 -0.12 35.61
CA LEU A 547 -15.50 -1.21 34.98
C LEU A 547 -16.10 -1.56 33.61
N ARG A 548 -17.42 -1.63 33.50
CA ARG A 548 -18.11 -1.84 32.22
C ARG A 548 -17.78 -0.77 31.21
N ASN A 549 -17.86 0.51 31.58
CA ASN A 549 -17.58 1.63 30.67
C ASN A 549 -16.11 1.66 30.24
N ALA A 550 -15.17 1.36 31.14
CA ALA A 550 -13.75 1.24 30.81
C ALA A 550 -13.48 0.13 29.78
N ARG A 551 -14.03 -1.07 29.97
CA ARG A 551 -13.89 -2.19 29.04
C ARG A 551 -14.57 -1.93 27.70
N LEU A 552 -15.72 -1.25 27.72
CA LEU A 552 -16.38 -0.82 26.48
C LEU A 552 -15.57 0.24 25.74
N ALA A 553 -14.91 1.19 26.43
CA ALA A 553 -14.03 2.16 25.81
C ALA A 553 -12.81 1.50 25.15
N LEU A 554 -12.22 0.49 25.79
CA LEU A 554 -11.12 -0.29 25.23
C LEU A 554 -11.56 -1.10 24.01
N ALA A 555 -12.75 -1.72 24.08
CA ALA A 555 -13.32 -2.43 22.93
C ALA A 555 -13.62 -1.49 21.76
N ASP A 556 -14.21 -0.31 22.01
CA ASP A 556 -14.47 0.69 20.97
C ASP A 556 -13.18 1.23 20.33
N ALA A 557 -12.15 1.52 21.13
CA ALA A 557 -10.85 1.88 20.60
C ALA A 557 -10.27 0.78 19.68
N SER A 558 -10.43 -0.48 20.04
CA SER A 558 -10.02 -1.62 19.20
C SER A 558 -10.81 -1.67 17.90
N ARG A 559 -12.11 -1.40 17.92
CA ARG A 559 -12.98 -1.31 16.74
C ARG A 559 -12.48 -0.22 15.78
N ILE A 560 -12.21 0.98 16.30
CA ILE A 560 -11.72 2.13 15.51
C ILE A 560 -10.39 1.78 14.83
N VAL A 561 -9.45 1.20 15.56
CA VAL A 561 -8.13 0.86 15.01
C VAL A 561 -8.20 -0.29 14.01
N LEU A 562 -9.04 -1.31 14.25
CA LEU A 562 -9.29 -2.38 13.26
C LEU A 562 -9.88 -1.82 11.97
N ALA A 563 -10.88 -0.93 12.08
CA ALA A 563 -11.47 -0.28 10.91
C ALA A 563 -10.44 0.59 10.17
N GLY A 564 -9.59 1.33 10.90
CA GLY A 564 -8.49 2.11 10.32
C GLY A 564 -7.48 1.24 9.59
N ALA A 565 -7.04 0.13 10.19
CA ALA A 565 -6.12 -0.81 9.56
C ALA A 565 -6.71 -1.45 8.29
N LEU A 566 -7.97 -1.91 8.34
CA LEU A 566 -8.68 -2.43 7.18
C LEU A 566 -8.85 -1.37 6.09
N GLY A 567 -9.18 -0.12 6.46
CA GLY A 567 -9.31 1.00 5.53
C GLY A 567 -8.01 1.34 4.79
N LEU A 568 -6.85 1.24 5.45
CA LEU A 568 -5.53 1.40 4.81
C LEU A 568 -5.24 0.29 3.78
N LEU A 569 -5.82 -0.89 3.98
CA LEU A 569 -5.76 -2.00 3.03
C LEU A 569 -6.85 -1.91 1.94
N GLY A 570 -7.78 -0.95 2.05
CA GLY A 570 -8.95 -0.84 1.19
C GLY A 570 -9.95 -2.01 1.38
N VAL A 571 -9.98 -2.59 2.56
CA VAL A 571 -10.86 -3.69 2.99
C VAL A 571 -11.96 -3.12 3.88
N THR A 572 -13.17 -3.61 3.76
CA THR A 572 -14.30 -3.12 4.55
C THR A 572 -14.23 -3.60 6.00
N ALA A 573 -14.81 -2.84 6.92
CA ALA A 573 -14.98 -3.18 8.33
C ALA A 573 -16.47 -3.39 8.64
N PRO A 574 -17.03 -4.58 8.36
CA PRO A 574 -18.47 -4.82 8.53
C PRO A 574 -18.86 -4.77 10.01
N GLN A 575 -20.01 -4.19 10.28
CA GLN A 575 -20.57 -4.15 11.63
C GLN A 575 -21.32 -5.43 12.02
N ARG A 576 -21.48 -6.35 11.06
CA ARG A 576 -22.17 -7.65 11.22
C ARG A 576 -21.56 -8.68 10.25
N MET A 577 -21.45 -9.92 10.71
CA MET A 577 -21.01 -11.07 9.92
C MET A 577 -21.82 -12.33 10.25
#